data_6b2d68c2aec2731970c231fe5afd2538
#
_entry.id   6b2d68c2aec2731970c231fe5afd2538
#
_cell.length_a   1.000
_cell.length_b   1.000
_cell.length_c   1.000
_cell.angle_alpha   90.00
_cell.angle_beta   90.00
_cell.angle_gamma   90.00
#
_symmetry.space_group_name_H-M   'P 1'
#
loop_
_entity.id
_entity.type
_entity.pdbx_description
1 polymer ?
#
loop_
_entity_poly.entity_id
_entity_poly.type
_entity_poly.pdbx_seq_one_letter_code
_entity_poly.pdbx_strand_id
1 'polypeptide(L)'
;TNPEILGNGAKVKVIATLTRTVASEKTKTKQAAHLVLVDADASAGAEYGTASQHKEISLGRADVYKLYAVLDSEDTSATPQLPQFTVTSVSGTFQRGETIQGASSGANAVIVNTTNPITFITTNGKSLIPNETISGVTTSATATLGTFTAGSKDITGRFALDTGQRDNFY
;
A
#
# COMPACT_ATOMS: atom_id res chain seq x y z
N THR A 1 42.12 42.43 12.54
CA THR A 1 41.50 41.34 11.76
C THR A 1 40.50 41.99 10.82
N ASN A 2 40.83 42.00 9.54
CA ASN A 2 40.00 42.60 8.50
C ASN A 2 38.84 41.63 8.16
N PRO A 3 37.58 41.96 8.44
CA PRO A 3 36.45 41.06 8.22
C PRO A 3 35.91 41.03 6.78
N GLU A 4 36.45 41.87 5.88
CA GLU A 4 35.94 41.95 4.52
C GLU A 4 36.84 41.26 3.50
N ILE A 5 36.81 39.95 3.48
CA ILE A 5 37.49 39.15 2.44
C ILE A 5 36.60 39.02 1.20
N LEU A 6 35.32 39.29 1.33
CA LEU A 6 34.35 39.11 0.24
C LEU A 6 33.70 40.46 -0.12
N GLY A 7 33.88 40.90 -1.35
CA GLY A 7 33.21 42.09 -1.88
C GLY A 7 31.68 41.96 -1.93
N ASN A 8 30.98 43.08 -1.90
CA ASN A 8 29.53 43.14 -2.00
C ASN A 8 29.06 42.46 -3.32
N GLY A 9 28.18 41.47 -3.20
CA GLY A 9 27.67 40.70 -4.34
C GLY A 9 28.51 39.48 -4.74
N ALA A 10 29.59 39.15 -3.99
CA ALA A 10 30.36 37.94 -4.26
C ALA A 10 29.52 36.67 -4.04
N LYS A 11 29.54 35.78 -5.03
CA LYS A 11 28.93 34.46 -4.93
C LYS A 11 29.94 33.48 -4.34
N VAL A 12 29.60 32.88 -3.23
CA VAL A 12 30.47 31.89 -2.55
C VAL A 12 29.78 30.52 -2.56
N LYS A 13 30.58 29.49 -2.80
CA LYS A 13 30.21 28.11 -2.54
C LYS A 13 30.90 27.64 -1.28
N VAL A 14 30.12 27.34 -0.23
CA VAL A 14 30.64 26.82 1.02
C VAL A 14 30.43 25.32 1.05
N ILE A 15 31.50 24.57 1.28
CA ILE A 15 31.47 23.14 1.56
C ILE A 15 31.92 23.00 3.01
N ALA A 16 31.03 22.48 3.85
CA ALA A 16 31.32 22.32 5.27
C ALA A 16 30.93 20.90 5.73
N THR A 17 31.77 20.34 6.60
CA THR A 17 31.42 19.12 7.33
C THR A 17 30.69 19.54 8.59
N LEU A 18 29.49 19.06 8.78
CA LEU A 18 28.67 19.31 9.95
C LEU A 18 28.71 18.11 10.88
N THR A 19 29.11 18.30 12.10
CA THR A 19 28.99 17.30 13.17
C THR A 19 27.74 17.58 13.97
N ARG A 20 26.79 16.63 13.95
CA ARG A 20 25.58 16.70 14.75
C ARG A 20 25.76 15.87 16.01
N THR A 21 25.72 16.54 17.15
CA THR A 21 25.93 15.92 18.49
C THR A 21 24.66 15.23 19.02
N VAL A 22 23.50 15.59 18.50
CA VAL A 22 22.22 14.98 18.90
C VAL A 22 21.48 14.54 17.65
N ALA A 23 21.45 13.23 17.42
CA ALA A 23 20.59 12.60 16.44
C ALA A 23 19.61 11.72 17.21
N SER A 24 18.34 12.05 17.18
CA SER A 24 17.29 11.13 17.63
C SER A 24 16.88 10.23 16.49
N GLU A 25 16.82 8.93 16.74
CA GLU A 25 16.28 7.97 15.79
C GLU A 25 14.81 8.28 15.53
N LYS A 26 14.44 8.37 14.26
CA LYS A 26 13.06 8.58 13.87
C LYS A 26 12.39 7.22 13.61
N THR A 27 11.50 6.84 14.51
CA THR A 27 10.74 5.61 14.35
C THR A 27 9.73 5.76 13.21
N LYS A 28 9.78 4.85 12.23
CA LYS A 28 8.78 4.76 11.16
C LYS A 28 7.68 3.78 11.57
N THR A 29 6.44 4.22 11.47
CA THR A 29 5.28 3.36 11.68
C THR A 29 4.83 2.76 10.35
N LYS A 30 4.82 1.43 10.26
CA LYS A 30 4.31 0.72 9.10
C LYS A 30 2.81 0.92 8.97
N GLN A 31 2.37 1.44 7.83
CA GLN A 31 0.97 1.46 7.44
C GLN A 31 0.71 0.31 6.46
N ALA A 32 -0.11 -0.64 6.86
CA ALA A 32 -0.38 -1.82 6.07
C ALA A 32 -1.63 -1.65 5.21
N ALA A 33 -1.60 -2.22 4.00
CA ALA A 33 -2.75 -2.32 3.10
C ALA A 33 -3.49 -0.99 2.85
N HIS A 34 -2.74 0.08 2.58
CA HIS A 34 -3.33 1.37 2.22
C HIS A 34 -3.94 1.30 0.82
N LEU A 35 -5.15 1.82 0.66
CA LEU A 35 -5.85 1.95 -0.62
C LEU A 35 -5.68 3.36 -1.15
N VAL A 36 -5.47 3.46 -2.45
CA VAL A 36 -5.47 4.71 -3.21
C VAL A 36 -6.46 4.54 -4.35
N LEU A 37 -7.42 5.45 -4.45
CA LEU A 37 -8.32 5.52 -5.59
C LEU A 37 -7.67 6.38 -6.67
N VAL A 38 -7.66 5.88 -7.90
CA VAL A 38 -7.17 6.59 -9.07
C VAL A 38 -8.35 6.80 -10.01
N ASP A 39 -8.64 8.05 -10.33
CA ASP A 39 -9.75 8.40 -11.21
C ASP A 39 -9.44 8.04 -12.68
N ALA A 40 -10.49 7.94 -13.48
CA ALA A 40 -10.36 7.67 -14.91
C ALA A 40 -9.69 8.85 -15.65
N ASP A 41 -9.90 10.06 -15.18
CA ASP A 41 -9.32 11.28 -15.74
C ASP A 41 -8.78 12.22 -14.63
N ALA A 42 -8.02 13.23 -15.02
CA ALA A 42 -7.44 14.22 -14.10
C ALA A 42 -8.46 15.31 -13.72
N SER A 43 -9.67 14.93 -13.32
CA SER A 43 -10.69 15.84 -12.86
C SER A 43 -10.34 16.52 -11.52
N ALA A 44 -11.03 17.61 -11.21
CA ALA A 44 -10.88 18.30 -9.92
C ALA A 44 -11.44 17.43 -8.80
N GLY A 45 -10.66 16.61 -8.19
CA GLY A 45 -11.04 15.66 -7.14
C GLY A 45 -10.25 14.38 -7.17
N ALA A 46 -9.46 14.16 -8.23
CA ALA A 46 -8.55 13.01 -8.30
C ALA A 46 -7.60 13.02 -7.10
N GLU A 47 -7.52 11.91 -6.40
CA GLU A 47 -6.62 11.75 -5.27
C GLU A 47 -5.17 11.97 -5.75
N TYR A 48 -4.44 12.87 -5.08
CA TYR A 48 -3.08 13.28 -5.45
C TYR A 48 -2.93 13.88 -6.86
N GLY A 49 -4.03 14.30 -7.50
CA GLY A 49 -4.01 14.96 -8.80
C GLY A 49 -3.60 14.07 -9.97
N THR A 50 -3.71 12.75 -9.83
CA THR A 50 -3.34 11.78 -10.86
C THR A 50 -4.52 11.03 -11.42
N ALA A 51 -4.41 10.61 -12.68
CA ALA A 51 -5.43 9.85 -13.38
C ALA A 51 -4.82 8.59 -14.02
N SER A 52 -5.68 7.62 -14.33
CA SER A 52 -5.29 6.33 -14.91
C SER A 52 -4.57 6.46 -16.26
N GLN A 53 -4.81 7.54 -17.00
CA GLN A 53 -4.16 7.85 -18.27
C GLN A 53 -2.73 8.42 -18.12
N HIS A 54 -2.31 8.77 -16.93
CA HIS A 54 -0.95 9.27 -16.71
C HIS A 54 0.06 8.14 -16.76
N LYS A 55 1.24 8.43 -17.32
CA LYS A 55 2.34 7.47 -17.38
C LYS A 55 2.87 7.10 -15.99
N GLU A 56 2.81 8.04 -15.07
CA GLU A 56 3.24 7.88 -13.68
C GLU A 56 2.09 8.28 -12.76
N ILE A 57 1.77 7.40 -11.82
CA ILE A 57 0.68 7.57 -10.88
C ILE A 57 1.28 7.77 -9.48
N SER A 58 1.00 8.94 -8.89
CA SER A 58 1.42 9.22 -7.52
C SER A 58 0.60 8.41 -6.52
N LEU A 59 1.27 7.78 -5.57
CA LEU A 59 0.62 7.13 -4.44
C LEU A 59 0.45 8.08 -3.24
N GLY A 60 0.84 9.36 -3.39
CA GLY A 60 0.74 10.40 -2.38
C GLY A 60 1.55 10.15 -1.10
N ARG A 61 2.42 9.14 -1.13
CA ARG A 61 3.23 8.73 0.02
C ARG A 61 4.63 8.36 -0.42
N ALA A 62 5.60 8.77 0.38
CA ALA A 62 6.97 8.27 0.28
C ALA A 62 7.09 6.89 0.97
N ASP A 63 8.18 6.19 0.68
CA ASP A 63 8.53 4.91 1.31
C ASP A 63 7.50 3.79 1.10
N VAL A 64 6.84 3.74 -0.04
CA VAL A 64 6.00 2.60 -0.42
C VAL A 64 6.91 1.45 -0.83
N TYR A 65 6.93 0.39 -0.05
CA TYR A 65 7.86 -0.73 -0.28
C TYR A 65 7.22 -1.91 -1.02
N LYS A 66 5.88 -1.97 -1.11
CA LYS A 66 5.18 -3.08 -1.76
C LYS A 66 3.86 -2.65 -2.37
N LEU A 67 3.67 -3.00 -3.63
CA LEU A 67 2.40 -2.97 -4.32
C LEU A 67 1.76 -4.37 -4.19
N TYR A 68 0.53 -4.44 -3.70
CA TYR A 68 -0.19 -5.71 -3.56
C TYR A 68 -1.06 -6.00 -4.78
N ALA A 69 -1.85 -5.04 -5.21
CA ALA A 69 -2.71 -5.16 -6.38
C ALA A 69 -3.06 -3.81 -6.97
N VAL A 70 -3.33 -3.80 -8.26
CA VAL A 70 -4.00 -2.72 -8.99
C VAL A 70 -5.25 -3.31 -9.60
N LEU A 71 -6.41 -2.78 -9.25
CA LEU A 71 -7.70 -3.26 -9.67
C LEU A 71 -8.38 -2.25 -10.58
N ASP A 72 -9.01 -2.73 -11.64
CA ASP A 72 -9.70 -1.94 -12.64
C ASP A 72 -11.19 -2.33 -12.65
N SER A 73 -12.08 -1.36 -12.51
CA SER A 73 -13.53 -1.60 -12.60
C SER A 73 -14.00 -1.89 -14.03
N GLU A 74 -13.18 -1.57 -15.04
CA GLU A 74 -13.55 -1.60 -16.46
C GLU A 74 -14.74 -0.68 -16.78
N ASP A 75 -15.14 0.17 -15.82
CA ASP A 75 -16.24 1.13 -15.92
C ASP A 75 -15.82 2.44 -15.22
N THR A 76 -15.81 3.55 -15.98
CA THR A 76 -15.41 4.86 -15.47
C THR A 76 -16.36 5.43 -14.43
N SER A 77 -17.58 4.89 -14.32
CA SER A 77 -18.58 5.30 -13.33
C SER A 77 -18.59 4.44 -12.06
N ALA A 78 -17.84 3.33 -12.04
CA ALA A 78 -17.81 2.38 -10.94
C ALA A 78 -16.47 2.37 -10.20
N THR A 79 -16.53 2.35 -8.88
CA THR A 79 -15.34 2.16 -8.05
C THR A 79 -14.89 0.70 -8.07
N PRO A 80 -13.61 0.41 -8.33
CA PRO A 80 -13.09 -0.96 -8.26
C PRO A 80 -13.31 -1.59 -6.88
N GLN A 81 -13.69 -2.86 -6.88
CA GLN A 81 -13.97 -3.61 -5.67
C GLN A 81 -12.87 -4.63 -5.38
N LEU A 82 -12.53 -4.78 -4.12
CA LEU A 82 -11.67 -5.86 -3.63
C LEU A 82 -12.46 -7.18 -3.56
N PRO A 83 -11.80 -8.33 -3.79
CA PRO A 83 -12.41 -9.60 -3.47
C PRO A 83 -12.73 -9.70 -1.99
N GLN A 84 -13.86 -10.34 -1.65
CA GLN A 84 -14.31 -10.39 -0.26
C GLN A 84 -14.99 -11.73 0.06
N PHE A 85 -14.94 -12.07 1.35
CA PHE A 85 -15.70 -13.17 1.92
C PHE A 85 -16.54 -12.69 3.11
N THR A 86 -17.76 -13.20 3.21
CA THR A 86 -18.43 -13.19 4.52
C THR A 86 -17.72 -14.15 5.46
N VAL A 87 -17.68 -13.86 6.74
CA VAL A 87 -17.04 -14.71 7.74
C VAL A 87 -18.03 -15.06 8.86
N THR A 88 -17.88 -16.27 9.35
CA THR A 88 -18.64 -16.81 10.50
C THR A 88 -17.68 -17.47 11.47
N SER A 89 -18.17 -17.85 12.66
CA SER A 89 -17.39 -18.56 13.67
C SER A 89 -16.05 -17.87 13.97
N VAL A 90 -16.08 -16.53 14.08
CA VAL A 90 -14.89 -15.73 14.31
C VAL A 90 -14.41 -15.92 15.75
N SER A 91 -13.14 -16.28 15.92
CA SER A 91 -12.44 -16.34 17.20
C SER A 91 -11.21 -15.45 17.14
N GLY A 92 -11.07 -14.55 18.09
CA GLY A 92 -10.02 -13.53 18.09
C GLY A 92 -10.38 -12.32 17.23
N THR A 93 -9.39 -11.48 16.96
CA THR A 93 -9.56 -10.26 16.15
C THR A 93 -8.48 -10.17 15.10
N PHE A 94 -8.88 -10.15 13.84
CA PHE A 94 -7.98 -9.92 12.72
C PHE A 94 -7.50 -8.47 12.67
N GLN A 95 -6.34 -8.25 12.07
CA GLN A 95 -5.76 -6.94 11.87
C GLN A 95 -5.60 -6.61 10.39
N ARG A 96 -5.81 -5.36 10.04
CA ARG A 96 -5.52 -4.87 8.69
C ARG A 96 -4.04 -5.04 8.36
N GLY A 97 -3.76 -5.55 7.16
CA GLY A 97 -2.41 -5.84 6.72
C GLY A 97 -1.82 -7.14 7.26
N GLU A 98 -2.56 -7.88 8.07
CA GLU A 98 -2.19 -9.22 8.50
C GLU A 98 -2.31 -10.22 7.34
N THR A 99 -1.39 -11.17 7.33
CA THR A 99 -1.49 -12.32 6.43
C THR A 99 -2.39 -13.36 7.05
N ILE A 100 -3.37 -13.82 6.28
CA ILE A 100 -4.21 -14.98 6.61
C ILE A 100 -3.84 -16.16 5.73
N GLN A 101 -4.03 -17.36 6.27
CA GLN A 101 -3.79 -18.61 5.58
C GLN A 101 -5.04 -19.47 5.57
N GLY A 102 -5.42 -19.97 4.39
CA GLY A 102 -6.49 -20.95 4.22
C GLY A 102 -6.02 -22.35 4.57
N ALA A 103 -6.77 -23.03 5.45
CA ALA A 103 -6.39 -24.34 5.97
C ALA A 103 -6.43 -25.45 4.89
N SER A 104 -7.38 -25.37 3.95
CA SER A 104 -7.57 -26.36 2.89
C SER A 104 -6.91 -25.97 1.58
N SER A 105 -7.04 -24.70 1.19
CA SER A 105 -6.47 -24.18 -0.07
C SER A 105 -4.95 -23.97 0.01
N GLY A 106 -4.42 -23.72 1.21
CA GLY A 106 -3.06 -23.22 1.39
C GLY A 106 -2.83 -21.86 0.76
N ALA A 107 -3.90 -21.11 0.51
CA ALA A 107 -3.84 -19.76 0.00
C ALA A 107 -3.36 -18.80 1.10
N ASN A 108 -2.49 -17.86 0.73
CA ASN A 108 -2.10 -16.75 1.58
C ASN A 108 -2.72 -15.47 1.02
N ALA A 109 -3.30 -14.68 1.91
CA ALA A 109 -3.88 -13.40 1.54
C ALA A 109 -3.58 -12.34 2.61
N VAL A 110 -3.56 -11.09 2.21
CA VAL A 110 -3.41 -9.95 3.12
C VAL A 110 -4.77 -9.29 3.30
N ILE A 111 -5.18 -9.11 4.54
CA ILE A 111 -6.43 -8.44 4.88
C ILE A 111 -6.29 -6.94 4.61
N VAL A 112 -7.24 -6.40 3.86
CA VAL A 112 -7.34 -4.96 3.59
C VAL A 112 -8.37 -4.31 4.50
N ASN A 113 -9.50 -4.98 4.73
CA ASN A 113 -10.51 -4.53 5.68
C ASN A 113 -11.00 -5.72 6.51
N THR A 114 -11.15 -5.51 7.81
CA THR A 114 -11.56 -6.54 8.78
C THR A 114 -13.07 -6.55 9.07
N THR A 115 -13.82 -5.57 8.54
CA THR A 115 -15.28 -5.57 8.65
C THR A 115 -15.89 -6.70 7.82
N ASN A 116 -16.89 -7.38 8.35
CA ASN A 116 -17.59 -8.44 7.62
C ASN A 116 -18.55 -7.83 6.57
N PRO A 117 -18.41 -8.16 5.27
CA PRO A 117 -17.45 -9.10 4.68
C PRO A 117 -16.01 -8.57 4.72
N ILE A 118 -15.06 -9.46 5.00
CA ILE A 118 -13.64 -9.12 4.98
C ILE A 118 -13.16 -8.99 3.54
N THR A 119 -12.34 -7.96 3.27
CA THR A 119 -11.68 -7.79 1.97
C THR A 119 -10.21 -8.15 2.07
N PHE A 120 -9.67 -8.72 0.98
CA PHE A 120 -8.32 -9.25 0.99
C PHE A 120 -7.69 -9.22 -0.41
N ILE A 121 -6.37 -9.43 -0.45
CA ILE A 121 -5.61 -9.67 -1.69
C ILE A 121 -4.80 -10.95 -1.50
N THR A 122 -4.93 -11.90 -2.40
CA THR A 122 -4.11 -13.12 -2.41
C THR A 122 -2.68 -12.82 -2.82
N THR A 123 -1.72 -13.52 -2.21
CA THR A 123 -0.30 -13.17 -2.37
C THR A 123 0.57 -14.33 -2.89
N ASN A 124 0.05 -15.54 -2.94
CA ASN A 124 0.80 -16.71 -3.37
C ASN A 124 0.22 -17.42 -4.60
N GLY A 125 -0.65 -16.73 -5.35
CA GLY A 125 -1.27 -17.27 -6.58
C GLY A 125 -2.32 -18.35 -6.34
N LYS A 126 -2.62 -18.69 -5.08
CA LYS A 126 -3.70 -19.61 -4.71
C LYS A 126 -4.93 -18.82 -4.30
N SER A 127 -6.10 -19.39 -4.45
CA SER A 127 -7.37 -18.76 -4.08
C SER A 127 -7.91 -19.38 -2.80
N LEU A 128 -8.42 -18.53 -1.92
CA LEU A 128 -9.25 -18.98 -0.79
C LEU A 128 -10.54 -19.58 -1.30
N ILE A 129 -11.06 -20.57 -0.58
CA ILE A 129 -12.28 -21.30 -0.97
C ILE A 129 -13.37 -21.15 0.09
N PRO A 130 -14.65 -21.12 -0.32
CA PRO A 130 -15.77 -21.09 0.63
C PRO A 130 -15.73 -22.29 1.60
N ASN A 131 -16.24 -22.07 2.81
CA ASN A 131 -16.32 -23.03 3.91
C ASN A 131 -14.98 -23.53 4.48
N GLU A 132 -13.84 -22.96 4.06
CA GLU A 132 -12.58 -23.26 4.73
C GLU A 132 -12.38 -22.37 5.98
N THR A 133 -11.57 -22.87 6.89
CA THR A 133 -11.10 -22.07 8.03
C THR A 133 -9.87 -21.28 7.59
N ILE A 134 -9.85 -20.00 7.93
CA ILE A 134 -8.67 -19.14 7.81
C ILE A 134 -8.08 -18.87 9.20
N SER A 135 -6.77 -18.67 9.22
CA SER A 135 -6.04 -18.28 10.44
C SER A 135 -5.14 -17.08 10.16
N GLY A 136 -5.15 -16.11 11.08
CA GLY A 136 -4.25 -14.97 11.07
C GLY A 136 -2.85 -15.36 11.52
N VAL A 137 -1.83 -15.04 10.74
CA VAL A 137 -0.44 -15.40 11.05
C VAL A 137 0.09 -14.64 12.27
N THR A 138 -0.37 -13.42 12.48
CA THR A 138 0.10 -12.57 13.57
C THR A 138 -0.77 -12.67 14.81
N THR A 139 -2.08 -12.64 14.64
CA THR A 139 -3.05 -12.60 15.75
C THR A 139 -3.49 -13.97 16.20
N SER A 140 -3.28 -15.01 15.40
CA SER A 140 -3.87 -16.35 15.58
C SER A 140 -5.41 -16.35 15.60
N ALA A 141 -6.03 -15.26 15.14
CA ALA A 141 -7.47 -15.20 14.96
C ALA A 141 -7.92 -16.22 13.90
N THR A 142 -9.09 -16.81 14.07
CA THR A 142 -9.63 -17.77 13.12
C THR A 142 -11.05 -17.38 12.72
N ALA A 143 -11.46 -17.78 11.51
CA ALA A 143 -12.83 -17.64 11.02
C ALA A 143 -13.12 -18.69 9.96
N THR A 144 -14.39 -18.98 9.75
CA THR A 144 -14.86 -19.78 8.62
C THR A 144 -15.33 -18.87 7.50
N LEU A 145 -14.82 -19.09 6.28
CA LEU A 145 -15.21 -18.34 5.08
C LEU A 145 -16.61 -18.75 4.63
N GLY A 146 -17.44 -17.78 4.34
CA GLY A 146 -18.78 -17.99 3.79
C GLY A 146 -18.85 -17.71 2.29
N THR A 147 -19.74 -16.81 1.90
CA THR A 147 -19.95 -16.44 0.49
C THR A 147 -18.79 -15.61 -0.03
N PHE A 148 -18.27 -16.00 -1.19
CA PHE A 148 -17.27 -15.27 -1.95
C PHE A 148 -17.92 -14.26 -2.90
N THR A 149 -17.41 -13.06 -2.93
CA THR A 149 -17.70 -12.07 -3.96
C THR A 149 -16.38 -11.70 -4.64
N ALA A 150 -16.35 -11.85 -5.96
CA ALA A 150 -15.17 -11.53 -6.75
C ALA A 150 -14.88 -10.02 -6.70
N GLY A 151 -13.60 -9.69 -6.71
CA GLY A 151 -13.14 -8.32 -6.93
C GLY A 151 -13.17 -7.91 -8.40
N SER A 152 -12.82 -6.66 -8.65
CA SER A 152 -12.60 -6.13 -9.97
C SER A 152 -11.38 -6.78 -10.63
N LYS A 153 -11.18 -6.51 -11.91
CA LYS A 153 -10.08 -7.08 -12.70
C LYS A 153 -8.71 -6.68 -12.16
N ASP A 154 -7.89 -7.67 -11.90
CA ASP A 154 -6.49 -7.45 -11.51
C ASP A 154 -5.64 -7.11 -12.74
N ILE A 155 -5.05 -5.93 -12.73
CA ILE A 155 -4.15 -5.41 -13.75
C ILE A 155 -2.76 -5.11 -13.21
N THR A 156 -2.42 -5.64 -12.05
CA THR A 156 -1.15 -5.38 -11.34
C THR A 156 0.07 -5.59 -12.23
N GLY A 157 0.04 -6.59 -13.10
CA GLY A 157 1.15 -6.89 -14.00
C GLY A 157 1.46 -5.81 -15.05
N ARG A 158 0.61 -4.79 -15.18
CA ARG A 158 0.85 -3.63 -16.06
C ARG A 158 1.66 -2.52 -15.39
N PHE A 159 1.88 -2.61 -14.08
CA PHE A 159 2.50 -1.55 -13.29
C PHE A 159 3.78 -2.04 -12.63
N ALA A 160 4.72 -1.12 -12.49
CA ALA A 160 5.92 -1.31 -11.70
C ALA A 160 5.94 -0.30 -10.56
N LEU A 161 6.24 -0.76 -9.35
CA LEU A 161 6.37 0.13 -8.21
C LEU A 161 7.71 0.86 -8.29
N ASP A 162 7.64 2.19 -8.27
CA ASP A 162 8.80 3.03 -7.98
C ASP A 162 8.78 3.41 -6.49
N THR A 163 9.77 2.98 -5.75
CA THR A 163 9.90 3.28 -4.31
C THR A 163 10.44 4.68 -4.04
N GLY A 164 10.80 5.42 -5.09
CA GLY A 164 11.43 6.74 -4.98
C GLY A 164 12.91 6.70 -4.56
N GLN A 165 13.47 5.52 -4.41
CA GLN A 165 14.87 5.31 -3.99
C GLN A 165 15.78 5.04 -5.19
N ARG A 166 15.73 5.90 -6.19
CA ARG A 166 16.61 5.83 -7.35
C ARG A 166 17.98 6.43 -6.99
N ASP A 167 19.05 5.74 -7.38
CA ASP A 167 20.42 6.25 -7.41
C ASP A 167 20.99 6.73 -6.06
N ASN A 168 20.51 6.22 -4.94
CA ASN A 168 20.99 6.60 -3.59
C ASN A 168 20.94 8.11 -3.28
N PHE A 169 20.10 8.87 -3.97
CA PHE A 169 19.82 10.26 -3.63
C PHE A 169 18.64 10.35 -2.67
N TYR A 170 18.89 10.81 -1.46
CA TYR A 170 17.94 11.16 -0.41
C TYR A 170 17.95 12.66 -0.14
#